data_590062b8938917cb14510814be93eccb
#
_entry.id   590062b8938917cb14510814be93eccb
#
_cell.length_a   1.000
_cell.length_b   1.000
_cell.length_c   1.000
_cell.angle_alpha   90.00
_cell.angle_beta   90.00
_cell.angle_gamma   90.00
#
_symmetry.space_group_name_H-M   'P 1'
#
loop_
_entity.id
_entity.type
_entity.pdbx_description
1 polymer ?
#
loop_
_entity_poly.entity_id
_entity_poly.type
_entity_poly.pdbx_seq_one_letter_code
_entity_poly.pdbx_strand_id
1 'polypeptide(L)'
;MIPTLIGISIICFAITRMLPGGPIEEAIAQLQQKNGSEMSSRSVNEKEVERLKKIYGFDKPVVVQYFVWFGNILRGDFGESFRTHRPVLQDIADKIPVSLIFGLCGFLLSYLICIPLGIQKALKHNTTFDTVSSIVIYVGYAIPGFAMGVLLLVLLGGGSFLNLFPLSGVVSDNYEYLSGFGKFCDIVHHMVLPVFCYTIGGFAVLTNLMKNSLMDELNKDYIRTALSKGVPFRTVIFRHGLRNALIPIATGIGSLFSVFFAGSILIEKVFSIPGMGLLSYESIVQRNYPVVLGLIIIQALLNLFGRLLSDLTLAVVDPRISF
;
A
#
# COMPACT_ATOMS: atom_id res chain seq x y z
N MET A 1 -4.54 6.71 19.28
CA MET A 1 -3.53 7.07 18.28
C MET A 1 -2.14 7.29 18.88
N ILE A 2 -1.95 8.23 19.83
CA ILE A 2 -0.63 8.49 20.43
C ILE A 2 0.01 7.25 21.07
N PRO A 3 -0.71 6.47 21.94
CA PRO A 3 -0.12 5.27 22.53
C PRO A 3 0.30 4.22 21.49
N THR A 4 -0.46 4.10 20.40
CA THR A 4 -0.15 3.17 19.31
C THR A 4 1.15 3.57 18.59
N LEU A 5 1.33 4.86 18.30
CA LEU A 5 2.57 5.37 17.69
C LEU A 5 3.78 5.15 18.59
N ILE A 6 3.64 5.42 19.89
CA ILE A 6 4.70 5.17 20.88
C ILE A 6 5.02 3.66 20.90
N GLY A 7 4.02 2.79 20.95
CA GLY A 7 4.24 1.34 20.94
C GLY A 7 4.97 0.87 19.67
N ILE A 8 4.55 1.34 18.49
CA ILE A 8 5.20 1.02 17.22
C ILE A 8 6.64 1.55 17.22
N SER A 9 6.89 2.78 17.65
CA SER A 9 8.23 3.36 17.66
C SER A 9 9.19 2.59 18.59
N ILE A 10 8.71 2.15 19.77
CA ILE A 10 9.49 1.33 20.71
C ILE A 10 9.86 -0.01 20.05
N ILE A 11 8.89 -0.69 19.44
CA ILE A 11 9.11 -1.97 18.78
C ILE A 11 10.10 -1.82 17.62
N CYS A 12 9.90 -0.82 16.76
CA CYS A 12 10.79 -0.52 15.64
C CYS A 12 12.21 -0.24 16.11
N PHE A 13 12.38 0.58 17.14
CA PHE A 13 13.68 0.88 17.69
C PHE A 13 14.34 -0.37 18.30
N ALA A 14 13.58 -1.18 19.05
CA ALA A 14 14.10 -2.42 19.64
C ALA A 14 14.57 -3.42 18.57
N ILE A 15 13.77 -3.60 17.50
CA ILE A 15 14.12 -4.50 16.39
C ILE A 15 15.45 -4.06 15.75
N THR A 16 15.67 -2.78 15.50
CA THR A 16 16.93 -2.31 14.89
C THR A 16 18.14 -2.52 15.77
N ARG A 17 17.95 -2.62 17.08
CA ARG A 17 19.04 -2.93 18.02
C ARG A 17 19.34 -4.42 18.14
N MET A 18 18.35 -5.28 17.81
CA MET A 18 18.51 -6.74 17.87
C MET A 18 19.06 -7.33 16.57
N LEU A 19 18.95 -6.60 15.46
CA LEU A 19 19.39 -7.08 14.15
C LEU A 19 20.92 -6.94 14.01
N PRO A 20 21.65 -8.00 13.60
CA PRO A 20 23.06 -7.91 13.27
C PRO A 20 23.26 -7.11 11.97
N GLY A 21 24.29 -6.27 11.90
CA GLY A 21 24.56 -5.43 10.74
C GLY A 21 24.04 -4.01 10.93
N GLY A 22 24.23 -3.42 12.10
CA GLY A 22 23.88 -2.03 12.38
C GLY A 22 24.73 -1.01 11.61
N PRO A 23 24.39 0.30 11.70
CA PRO A 23 25.08 1.36 10.96
C PRO A 23 26.60 1.41 11.18
N ILE A 24 27.06 0.94 12.31
CA ILE A 24 28.49 0.87 12.61
C ILE A 24 29.17 -0.24 11.83
N GLU A 25 28.56 -1.43 11.79
CA GLU A 25 29.09 -2.60 11.07
C GLU A 25 29.11 -2.34 9.55
N GLU A 26 28.12 -1.64 9.05
CA GLU A 26 28.04 -1.26 7.64
C GLU A 26 29.04 -0.15 7.28
N ALA A 27 29.22 0.86 8.15
CA ALA A 27 30.25 1.87 7.99
C ALA A 27 31.67 1.25 8.03
N ILE A 28 31.88 0.26 8.89
CA ILE A 28 33.13 -0.52 8.93
C ILE A 28 33.32 -1.31 7.63
N ALA A 29 32.29 -1.97 7.12
CA ALA A 29 32.35 -2.73 5.86
C ALA A 29 32.64 -1.82 4.66
N GLN A 30 32.06 -0.62 4.60
CA GLN A 30 32.32 0.38 3.55
C GLN A 30 33.76 0.91 3.63
N LEU A 31 34.29 1.17 4.83
CA LEU A 31 35.67 1.59 5.02
C LEU A 31 36.65 0.49 4.59
N GLN A 32 36.33 -0.78 4.84
CA GLN A 32 37.12 -1.92 4.40
C GLN A 32 37.11 -2.08 2.87
N GLN A 33 35.97 -1.82 2.21
CA GLN A 33 35.88 -1.84 0.75
C GLN A 33 36.65 -0.69 0.07
N LYS A 34 36.65 0.51 0.68
CA LYS A 34 37.38 1.69 0.15
C LYS A 34 38.88 1.60 0.24
N ASN A 35 39.41 0.88 1.21
CA ASN A 35 40.83 0.81 1.47
C ASN A 35 41.56 -0.34 0.75
N GLY A 36 40.96 -0.95 -0.30
CA GLY A 36 41.60 -1.88 -1.26
C GLY A 36 42.43 -2.98 -0.61
N SER A 37 41.95 -4.15 -0.66
CA SER A 37 42.46 -5.53 -0.64
C SER A 37 43.84 -5.94 -0.08
N GLU A 38 44.67 -5.14 0.53
CA GLU A 38 46.00 -5.62 0.97
C GLU A 38 46.43 -5.26 2.40
N MET A 39 45.58 -4.68 3.23
CA MET A 39 46.02 -4.43 4.61
C MET A 39 45.03 -5.03 5.63
N SER A 40 45.41 -6.26 6.02
CA SER A 40 45.01 -7.01 7.23
C SER A 40 43.69 -6.59 7.90
N SER A 41 42.79 -7.54 7.87
CA SER A 41 41.52 -7.68 8.61
C SER A 41 41.61 -7.44 10.14
N ARG A 42 42.60 -6.77 10.65
CA ARG A 42 42.89 -6.64 12.08
C ARG A 42 43.07 -5.24 12.68
N SER A 43 42.96 -4.18 11.89
CA SER A 43 43.02 -2.81 12.46
C SER A 43 42.13 -1.82 11.75
N VAL A 44 40.84 -2.08 11.69
CA VAL A 44 39.90 -0.94 11.76
C VAL A 44 40.18 -0.36 13.14
N ASN A 45 40.85 0.81 13.14
CA ASN A 45 41.40 1.40 14.34
C ASN A 45 40.26 1.50 15.36
N GLU A 46 40.40 0.88 16.55
CA GLU A 46 39.39 0.97 17.63
C GLU A 46 38.89 2.40 17.83
N LYS A 47 39.78 3.38 17.59
CA LYS A 47 39.46 4.81 17.61
C LYS A 47 38.44 5.24 16.53
N GLU A 48 38.46 4.64 15.36
CA GLU A 48 37.50 4.92 14.28
C GLU A 48 36.10 4.33 14.62
N VAL A 49 36.10 3.13 15.17
CA VAL A 49 34.88 2.48 15.67
C VAL A 49 34.27 3.27 16.85
N GLU A 50 35.12 3.72 17.79
CA GLU A 50 34.65 4.58 18.88
C GLU A 50 34.13 5.93 18.38
N ARG A 51 34.75 6.51 17.36
CA ARG A 51 34.29 7.76 16.72
C ARG A 51 32.94 7.56 16.06
N LEU A 52 32.75 6.47 15.31
CA LEU A 52 31.46 6.10 14.71
C LEU A 52 30.40 5.87 15.79
N LYS A 53 30.72 5.15 16.87
CA LYS A 53 29.80 4.96 18.00
C LYS A 53 29.35 6.29 18.61
N LYS A 54 30.24 7.29 18.73
CA LYS A 54 29.89 8.62 19.23
C LYS A 54 29.05 9.41 18.23
N ILE A 55 29.37 9.35 16.93
CA ILE A 55 28.62 10.05 15.86
C ILE A 55 27.17 9.51 15.82
N TYR A 56 26.99 8.20 15.88
CA TYR A 56 25.68 7.56 15.85
C TYR A 56 25.01 7.45 17.24
N GLY A 57 25.64 7.99 18.30
CA GLY A 57 25.08 8.02 19.65
C GLY A 57 24.96 6.65 20.34
N PHE A 58 25.71 5.65 19.87
CA PHE A 58 25.73 4.29 20.45
C PHE A 58 26.52 4.21 21.77
N ASP A 59 27.20 5.26 22.15
CA ASP A 59 27.90 5.44 23.43
C ASP A 59 26.94 5.71 24.61
N LYS A 60 25.68 6.07 24.32
CA LYS A 60 24.69 6.44 25.33
C LYS A 60 23.84 5.21 25.76
N PRO A 61 23.23 5.22 26.96
CA PRO A 61 22.26 4.20 27.35
C PRO A 61 21.14 4.07 26.32
N VAL A 62 20.65 2.85 26.08
CA VAL A 62 19.64 2.52 25.04
C VAL A 62 18.38 3.40 25.17
N VAL A 63 17.95 3.68 26.39
CA VAL A 63 16.81 4.56 26.66
C VAL A 63 17.05 5.98 26.14
N VAL A 64 18.25 6.53 26.35
CA VAL A 64 18.61 7.88 25.86
C VAL A 64 18.68 7.88 24.34
N GLN A 65 19.21 6.83 23.75
CA GLN A 65 19.24 6.68 22.29
C GLN A 65 17.85 6.67 21.69
N TYR A 66 16.89 5.97 22.33
CA TYR A 66 15.49 5.98 21.89
C TYR A 66 14.89 7.39 21.91
N PHE A 67 15.04 8.13 22.99
CA PHE A 67 14.48 9.47 23.08
C PHE A 67 15.11 10.47 22.09
N VAL A 68 16.42 10.35 21.84
CA VAL A 68 17.10 11.19 20.81
C VAL A 68 16.57 10.84 19.44
N TRP A 69 16.51 9.53 19.10
CA TRP A 69 15.98 9.05 17.82
C TRP A 69 14.52 9.46 17.61
N PHE A 70 13.67 9.23 18.62
CA PHE A 70 12.26 9.60 18.56
C PHE A 70 12.07 11.11 18.44
N GLY A 71 12.87 11.90 19.14
CA GLY A 71 12.88 13.36 19.03
C GLY A 71 13.26 13.85 17.64
N ASN A 72 14.21 13.20 16.96
CA ASN A 72 14.58 13.51 15.58
C ASN A 72 13.42 13.19 14.63
N ILE A 73 12.76 12.04 14.78
CA ILE A 73 11.58 11.68 13.98
C ILE A 73 10.47 12.71 14.13
N LEU A 74 10.19 13.19 15.34
CA LEU A 74 9.18 14.23 15.58
C LEU A 74 9.52 15.57 14.91
N ARG A 75 10.80 15.82 14.60
CA ARG A 75 11.26 16.97 13.83
C ARG A 75 11.31 16.71 12.32
N GLY A 76 10.91 15.52 11.87
CA GLY A 76 10.97 15.11 10.47
C GLY A 76 12.34 14.62 10.02
N ASP A 77 13.28 14.42 10.94
CA ASP A 77 14.60 13.87 10.64
C ASP A 77 14.56 12.34 10.86
N PHE A 78 14.50 11.61 9.76
CA PHE A 78 14.53 10.14 9.72
C PHE A 78 15.96 9.59 9.49
N GLY A 79 16.98 10.48 9.46
CA GLY A 79 18.34 10.13 9.16
C GLY A 79 18.63 10.00 7.67
N GLU A 80 19.80 9.47 7.35
CA GLU A 80 20.29 9.27 5.99
C GLU A 80 20.24 7.80 5.59
N SER A 81 19.91 7.56 4.34
CA SER A 81 19.95 6.26 3.69
C SER A 81 21.38 5.77 3.57
N PHE A 82 21.69 4.56 4.02
CA PHE A 82 23.04 3.99 3.93
C PHE A 82 23.48 3.75 2.49
N ARG A 83 22.53 3.62 1.56
CA ARG A 83 22.81 3.34 0.16
C ARG A 83 22.96 4.60 -0.69
N THR A 84 22.01 5.52 -0.57
CA THR A 84 21.95 6.73 -1.42
C THR A 84 22.69 7.90 -0.81
N HIS A 85 23.02 7.84 0.49
CA HIS A 85 23.57 8.96 1.29
C HIS A 85 22.69 10.22 1.20
N ARG A 86 21.38 10.04 0.95
CA ARG A 86 20.38 11.10 0.89
C ARG A 86 19.49 11.01 2.14
N PRO A 87 18.84 12.12 2.53
CA PRO A 87 17.83 12.08 3.57
C PRO A 87 16.73 11.05 3.25
N VAL A 88 16.39 10.19 4.21
CA VAL A 88 15.39 9.13 4.07
C VAL A 88 14.06 9.66 3.54
N LEU A 89 13.62 10.83 4.03
CA LEU A 89 12.39 11.46 3.55
C LEU A 89 12.40 11.78 2.05
N GLN A 90 13.56 12.13 1.48
CA GLN A 90 13.67 12.39 0.04
C GLN A 90 13.54 11.09 -0.76
N ASP A 91 14.25 10.02 -0.34
CA ASP A 91 14.15 8.72 -1.00
C ASP A 91 12.71 8.19 -0.99
N ILE A 92 11.99 8.41 0.12
CA ILE A 92 10.56 8.05 0.25
C ILE A 92 9.70 8.95 -0.63
N ALA A 93 9.88 10.27 -0.58
CA ALA A 93 9.08 11.24 -1.34
C ALA A 93 9.15 11.02 -2.85
N ASP A 94 10.32 10.64 -3.38
CA ASP A 94 10.51 10.33 -4.79
C ASP A 94 9.67 9.13 -5.26
N LYS A 95 9.31 8.21 -4.35
CA LYS A 95 8.53 6.98 -4.65
C LYS A 95 7.02 7.14 -4.44
N ILE A 96 6.61 8.11 -3.63
CA ILE A 96 5.20 8.39 -3.34
C ILE A 96 4.35 8.57 -4.61
N PRO A 97 4.73 9.39 -5.61
CA PRO A 97 3.88 9.64 -6.77
C PRO A 97 3.54 8.36 -7.53
N VAL A 98 4.51 7.46 -7.69
CA VAL A 98 4.31 6.18 -8.39
C VAL A 98 3.31 5.31 -7.63
N SER A 99 3.56 5.03 -6.35
CA SER A 99 2.65 4.19 -5.54
C SER A 99 1.26 4.81 -5.42
N LEU A 100 1.17 6.15 -5.34
CA LEU A 100 -0.09 6.86 -5.26
C LEU A 100 -0.92 6.69 -6.54
N ILE A 101 -0.31 6.80 -7.72
CA ILE A 101 -1.00 6.60 -9.00
C ILE A 101 -1.54 5.17 -9.09
N PHE A 102 -0.70 4.16 -8.86
CA PHE A 102 -1.13 2.75 -8.93
C PHE A 102 -2.18 2.41 -7.87
N GLY A 103 -1.96 2.86 -6.63
CA GLY A 103 -2.90 2.65 -5.52
C GLY A 103 -4.25 3.32 -5.76
N LEU A 104 -4.25 4.58 -6.20
CA LEU A 104 -5.49 5.32 -6.49
C LEU A 104 -6.25 4.70 -7.66
N CYS A 105 -5.57 4.37 -8.76
CA CYS A 105 -6.19 3.70 -9.89
C CYS A 105 -6.78 2.35 -9.50
N GLY A 106 -6.05 1.54 -8.73
CA GLY A 106 -6.54 0.26 -8.23
C GLY A 106 -7.76 0.41 -7.32
N PHE A 107 -7.72 1.38 -6.40
CA PHE A 107 -8.84 1.68 -5.51
C PHE A 107 -10.08 2.15 -6.29
N LEU A 108 -9.93 3.17 -7.14
CA LEU A 108 -11.06 3.71 -7.91
C LEU A 108 -11.69 2.64 -8.82
N LEU A 109 -10.86 1.84 -9.47
CA LEU A 109 -11.33 0.76 -10.33
C LEU A 109 -12.07 -0.32 -9.52
N SER A 110 -11.56 -0.67 -8.35
CA SER A 110 -12.23 -1.62 -7.45
C SER A 110 -13.61 -1.12 -7.05
N TYR A 111 -13.73 0.13 -6.61
CA TYR A 111 -15.02 0.70 -6.22
C TYR A 111 -15.97 0.83 -7.42
N LEU A 112 -15.47 1.28 -8.56
CA LEU A 112 -16.25 1.45 -9.80
C LEU A 112 -16.84 0.12 -10.31
N ILE A 113 -16.14 -0.98 -10.14
CA ILE A 113 -16.59 -2.31 -10.60
C ILE A 113 -17.37 -3.05 -9.51
N CYS A 114 -16.83 -3.11 -8.28
CA CYS A 114 -17.39 -3.95 -7.22
C CYS A 114 -18.72 -3.44 -6.68
N ILE A 115 -18.92 -2.11 -6.60
CA ILE A 115 -20.19 -1.55 -6.11
C ILE A 115 -21.35 -1.90 -7.06
N PRO A 116 -21.30 -1.57 -8.37
CA PRO A 116 -22.37 -1.96 -9.29
C PRO A 116 -22.57 -3.47 -9.38
N LEU A 117 -21.48 -4.25 -9.36
CA LEU A 117 -21.56 -5.71 -9.38
C LEU A 117 -22.22 -6.24 -8.12
N GLY A 118 -21.89 -5.75 -6.93
CA GLY A 118 -22.50 -6.11 -5.66
C GLY A 118 -24.00 -5.79 -5.61
N ILE A 119 -24.38 -4.59 -6.11
CA ILE A 119 -25.79 -4.21 -6.25
C ILE A 119 -26.54 -5.20 -7.15
N GLN A 120 -25.99 -5.50 -8.33
CA GLN A 120 -26.63 -6.44 -9.26
C GLN A 120 -26.75 -7.83 -8.68
N LYS A 121 -25.74 -8.30 -7.95
CA LYS A 121 -25.76 -9.60 -7.25
C LYS A 121 -26.80 -9.65 -6.13
N ALA A 122 -27.01 -8.55 -5.39
CA ALA A 122 -28.06 -8.45 -4.39
C ALA A 122 -29.44 -8.53 -5.02
N LEU A 123 -29.67 -7.79 -6.11
CA LEU A 123 -30.96 -7.77 -6.82
C LEU A 123 -31.28 -9.08 -7.55
N LYS A 124 -30.24 -9.80 -7.98
CA LYS A 124 -30.35 -11.09 -8.66
C LYS A 124 -29.89 -12.24 -7.76
N HIS A 125 -30.13 -12.12 -6.46
CA HIS A 125 -29.74 -13.13 -5.49
C HIS A 125 -30.29 -14.52 -5.83
N ASN A 126 -29.46 -15.55 -5.66
CA ASN A 126 -29.78 -16.96 -5.99
C ASN A 126 -30.08 -17.24 -7.49
N THR A 127 -29.73 -16.35 -8.40
CA THR A 127 -29.79 -16.60 -9.85
C THR A 127 -28.45 -17.12 -10.39
N THR A 128 -28.46 -17.65 -11.62
CA THR A 128 -27.24 -18.05 -12.35
C THR A 128 -26.20 -16.95 -12.43
N PHE A 129 -26.64 -15.68 -12.61
CA PHE A 129 -25.74 -14.52 -12.62
C PHE A 129 -24.98 -14.37 -11.29
N ASP A 130 -25.69 -14.48 -10.17
CA ASP A 130 -25.07 -14.38 -8.83
C ASP A 130 -24.07 -15.52 -8.62
N THR A 131 -24.42 -16.74 -9.00
CA THR A 131 -23.53 -17.91 -8.87
C THR A 131 -22.29 -17.80 -9.75
N VAL A 132 -22.46 -17.54 -11.04
CA VAL A 132 -21.33 -17.46 -11.99
C VAL A 132 -20.38 -16.30 -11.62
N SER A 133 -20.93 -15.11 -11.34
CA SER A 133 -20.10 -13.98 -10.92
C SER A 133 -19.38 -14.26 -9.59
N SER A 134 -19.99 -15.00 -8.65
CA SER A 134 -19.31 -15.44 -7.42
C SER A 134 -18.12 -16.34 -7.74
N ILE A 135 -18.30 -17.33 -8.60
CA ILE A 135 -17.21 -18.24 -8.99
C ILE A 135 -16.05 -17.44 -9.59
N VAL A 136 -16.33 -16.54 -10.53
CA VAL A 136 -15.31 -15.74 -11.19
C VAL A 136 -14.51 -14.88 -10.19
N ILE A 137 -15.19 -14.15 -9.29
CA ILE A 137 -14.50 -13.30 -8.31
C ILE A 137 -13.75 -14.12 -7.26
N TYR A 138 -14.26 -15.29 -6.85
CA TYR A 138 -13.57 -16.16 -5.89
C TYR A 138 -12.35 -16.87 -6.51
N VAL A 139 -12.42 -17.28 -7.78
CA VAL A 139 -11.25 -17.79 -8.49
C VAL A 139 -10.17 -16.71 -8.58
N GLY A 140 -10.55 -15.48 -8.93
CA GLY A 140 -9.61 -14.34 -8.93
C GLY A 140 -9.03 -14.05 -7.54
N TYR A 141 -9.84 -14.13 -6.49
CA TYR A 141 -9.41 -13.91 -5.10
C TYR A 141 -8.47 -15.01 -4.58
N ALA A 142 -8.66 -16.26 -5.04
CA ALA A 142 -7.84 -17.39 -4.60
C ALA A 142 -6.38 -17.30 -5.12
N ILE A 143 -6.15 -16.57 -6.20
CA ILE A 143 -4.82 -16.40 -6.77
C ILE A 143 -4.18 -15.14 -6.16
N PRO A 144 -3.02 -15.26 -5.48
CA PRO A 144 -2.30 -14.08 -5.00
C PRO A 144 -2.00 -13.10 -6.14
N GLY A 145 -2.20 -11.79 -5.92
CA GLY A 145 -2.06 -10.76 -6.96
C GLY A 145 -0.70 -10.80 -7.68
N PHE A 146 0.40 -11.04 -6.96
CA PHE A 146 1.71 -11.17 -7.59
C PHE A 146 1.84 -12.44 -8.47
N ALA A 147 1.24 -13.55 -8.05
CA ALA A 147 1.24 -14.79 -8.84
C ALA A 147 0.40 -14.61 -10.12
N MET A 148 -0.73 -13.91 -10.02
CA MET A 148 -1.50 -13.47 -11.18
C MET A 148 -0.65 -12.58 -12.10
N GLY A 149 0.14 -11.65 -11.52
CA GLY A 149 1.07 -10.81 -12.28
C GLY A 149 2.09 -11.61 -13.09
N VAL A 150 2.73 -12.59 -12.46
CA VAL A 150 3.67 -13.49 -13.16
C VAL A 150 2.95 -14.26 -14.28
N LEU A 151 1.77 -14.82 -14.01
CA LEU A 151 0.97 -15.53 -15.01
C LEU A 151 0.62 -14.62 -16.20
N LEU A 152 0.17 -13.42 -15.95
CA LEU A 152 -0.18 -12.45 -16.99
C LEU A 152 1.04 -12.00 -17.79
N LEU A 153 2.19 -11.79 -17.16
CA LEU A 153 3.43 -11.47 -17.87
C LEU A 153 3.89 -12.62 -18.77
N VAL A 154 3.77 -13.87 -18.33
CA VAL A 154 4.11 -15.06 -19.15
C VAL A 154 3.15 -15.20 -20.33
N LEU A 155 1.87 -14.90 -20.17
CA LEU A 155 0.87 -15.05 -21.24
C LEU A 155 0.81 -13.84 -22.17
N LEU A 156 0.88 -12.63 -21.64
CA LEU A 156 0.55 -11.38 -22.33
C LEU A 156 1.75 -10.41 -22.46
N GLY A 157 2.83 -10.63 -21.71
CA GLY A 157 3.98 -9.73 -21.68
C GLY A 157 4.87 -9.84 -22.93
N GLY A 158 5.69 -8.81 -23.14
CA GLY A 158 6.59 -8.73 -24.28
C GLY A 158 7.57 -9.92 -24.35
N GLY A 159 7.67 -10.53 -25.52
CA GLY A 159 8.53 -11.72 -25.72
C GLY A 159 7.90 -13.05 -25.30
N SER A 160 6.64 -13.06 -24.84
CA SER A 160 5.87 -14.25 -24.47
C SER A 160 4.87 -14.69 -25.57
N PHE A 161 3.81 -15.41 -25.17
CA PHE A 161 2.86 -15.99 -26.13
C PHE A 161 2.14 -14.94 -26.99
N LEU A 162 1.63 -13.85 -26.38
CA LEU A 162 0.79 -12.88 -27.09
C LEU A 162 1.45 -11.52 -27.32
N ASN A 163 2.52 -11.19 -26.60
CA ASN A 163 3.28 -9.93 -26.73
C ASN A 163 2.39 -8.67 -26.80
N LEU A 164 1.44 -8.56 -25.87
CA LEU A 164 0.45 -7.47 -25.86
C LEU A 164 0.79 -6.34 -24.90
N PHE A 165 1.54 -6.62 -23.84
CA PHE A 165 1.83 -5.65 -22.76
C PHE A 165 3.33 -5.57 -22.46
N PRO A 166 3.80 -4.43 -21.92
CA PRO A 166 5.17 -4.29 -21.49
C PRO A 166 5.51 -5.25 -20.33
N LEU A 167 6.79 -5.71 -20.30
CA LEU A 167 7.27 -6.62 -19.24
C LEU A 167 7.52 -5.92 -17.92
N SER A 168 7.94 -4.66 -17.96
CA SER A 168 8.42 -3.96 -16.77
C SER A 168 8.39 -2.45 -16.93
N GLY A 169 8.50 -1.74 -15.80
CA GLY A 169 8.61 -0.28 -15.79
C GLY A 169 7.25 0.43 -15.80
N VAL A 170 7.32 1.74 -15.80
CA VAL A 170 6.16 2.65 -15.80
C VAL A 170 5.94 3.28 -17.17
N VAL A 171 6.98 3.33 -17.99
CA VAL A 171 7.02 3.93 -19.32
C VAL A 171 7.97 3.16 -20.23
N SER A 172 7.78 3.26 -21.54
CA SER A 172 8.66 2.68 -22.56
C SER A 172 9.98 3.45 -22.72
N ASP A 173 11.01 2.82 -23.25
CA ASP A 173 12.32 3.45 -23.50
C ASP A 173 12.24 4.65 -24.45
N ASN A 174 11.26 4.68 -25.36
CA ASN A 174 11.03 5.77 -26.31
C ASN A 174 10.05 6.84 -25.80
N TYR A 175 9.67 6.81 -24.51
CA TYR A 175 8.66 7.69 -23.92
C TYR A 175 8.92 9.17 -24.19
N GLU A 176 10.17 9.62 -24.10
CA GLU A 176 10.52 11.04 -24.31
C GLU A 176 10.20 11.54 -25.72
N TYR A 177 10.24 10.66 -26.71
CA TYR A 177 9.98 10.98 -28.13
C TYR A 177 8.48 10.90 -28.50
N LEU A 178 7.61 10.46 -27.59
CA LEU A 178 6.18 10.35 -27.84
C LEU A 178 5.49 11.71 -27.78
N SER A 179 4.43 11.88 -28.55
CA SER A 179 3.51 13.00 -28.43
C SER A 179 2.81 12.99 -27.06
N GLY A 180 2.22 14.09 -26.63
CA GLY A 180 1.50 14.17 -25.34
C GLY A 180 0.44 13.07 -25.17
N PHE A 181 -0.35 12.82 -26.21
CA PHE A 181 -1.32 11.71 -26.21
C PHE A 181 -0.63 10.33 -26.21
N GLY A 182 0.47 10.19 -26.96
CA GLY A 182 1.28 8.97 -26.95
C GLY A 182 1.86 8.67 -25.56
N LYS A 183 2.35 9.67 -24.84
CA LYS A 183 2.84 9.55 -23.46
C LYS A 183 1.75 9.04 -22.51
N PHE A 184 0.55 9.59 -22.63
CA PHE A 184 -0.61 9.12 -21.84
C PHE A 184 -0.97 7.67 -22.15
N CYS A 185 -1.06 7.29 -23.43
CA CYS A 185 -1.35 5.92 -23.83
C CYS A 185 -0.27 4.94 -23.36
N ASP A 186 1.00 5.32 -23.41
CA ASP A 186 2.12 4.52 -22.94
C ASP A 186 2.04 4.24 -21.44
N ILE A 187 1.82 5.26 -20.62
CA ILE A 187 1.61 5.11 -19.17
C ILE A 187 0.43 4.17 -18.89
N VAL A 188 -0.72 4.41 -19.53
CA VAL A 188 -1.91 3.56 -19.33
C VAL A 188 -1.61 2.11 -19.71
N HIS A 189 -0.88 1.88 -20.81
CA HIS A 189 -0.51 0.55 -21.25
C HIS A 189 0.37 -0.20 -20.24
N HIS A 190 1.34 0.50 -19.62
CA HIS A 190 2.17 -0.07 -18.54
C HIS A 190 1.38 -0.30 -17.25
N MET A 191 0.30 0.44 -17.03
CA MET A 191 -0.50 0.33 -15.81
C MET A 191 -1.53 -0.80 -15.84
N VAL A 192 -1.98 -1.27 -17.02
CA VAL A 192 -3.12 -2.22 -17.12
C VAL A 192 -2.90 -3.47 -16.29
N LEU A 193 -1.80 -4.21 -16.51
CA LEU A 193 -1.56 -5.46 -15.80
C LEU A 193 -1.30 -5.26 -14.30
N PRO A 194 -0.42 -4.34 -13.87
CA PRO A 194 -0.23 -4.08 -12.46
C PRO A 194 -1.51 -3.66 -11.74
N VAL A 195 -2.27 -2.70 -12.29
CA VAL A 195 -3.52 -2.22 -11.67
C VAL A 195 -4.54 -3.36 -11.57
N PHE A 196 -4.65 -4.20 -12.58
CA PHE A 196 -5.48 -5.42 -12.50
C PHE A 196 -5.07 -6.32 -11.34
N CYS A 197 -3.76 -6.55 -11.15
CA CYS A 197 -3.24 -7.36 -10.04
C CYS A 197 -3.49 -6.72 -8.67
N TYR A 198 -3.43 -5.40 -8.57
CA TYR A 198 -3.79 -4.67 -7.35
C TYR A 198 -5.27 -4.81 -6.99
N THR A 199 -6.14 -4.85 -7.99
CA THR A 199 -7.60 -4.82 -7.79
C THR A 199 -8.19 -6.19 -7.49
N ILE A 200 -7.70 -7.25 -8.14
CA ILE A 200 -8.33 -8.57 -8.13
C ILE A 200 -8.45 -9.17 -6.73
N GLY A 201 -7.45 -8.95 -5.87
CA GLY A 201 -7.45 -9.42 -4.48
C GLY A 201 -8.54 -8.79 -3.61
N GLY A 202 -9.01 -7.60 -3.93
CA GLY A 202 -10.07 -6.89 -3.21
C GLY A 202 -11.49 -7.16 -3.72
N PHE A 203 -11.63 -7.67 -4.94
CA PHE A 203 -12.93 -7.80 -5.62
C PHE A 203 -13.95 -8.63 -4.85
N ALA A 204 -13.54 -9.78 -4.32
CA ALA A 204 -14.45 -10.65 -3.58
C ALA A 204 -14.97 -9.98 -2.31
N VAL A 205 -14.08 -9.34 -1.55
CA VAL A 205 -14.42 -8.71 -0.28
C VAL A 205 -15.38 -7.54 -0.49
N LEU A 206 -15.04 -6.61 -1.38
CA LEU A 206 -15.84 -5.40 -1.60
C LEU A 206 -17.19 -5.71 -2.30
N THR A 207 -17.19 -6.62 -3.28
CA THR A 207 -18.43 -7.04 -3.95
C THR A 207 -19.40 -7.72 -3.00
N ASN A 208 -18.90 -8.63 -2.14
CA ASN A 208 -19.77 -9.32 -1.18
C ASN A 208 -20.22 -8.38 -0.04
N LEU A 209 -19.34 -7.45 0.39
CA LEU A 209 -19.75 -6.42 1.35
C LEU A 209 -20.93 -5.60 0.80
N MET A 210 -20.84 -5.13 -0.44
CA MET A 210 -21.93 -4.38 -1.09
C MET A 210 -23.19 -5.23 -1.24
N LYS A 211 -23.04 -6.47 -1.72
CA LYS A 211 -24.15 -7.40 -1.88
C LYS A 211 -24.89 -7.61 -0.57
N ASN A 212 -24.16 -7.99 0.47
CA ASN A 212 -24.74 -8.35 1.76
C ASN A 212 -25.38 -7.13 2.44
N SER A 213 -24.68 -5.99 2.44
CA SER A 213 -25.21 -4.75 3.00
C SER A 213 -26.52 -4.32 2.32
N LEU A 214 -26.61 -4.45 1.00
CA LEU A 214 -27.86 -4.13 0.30
C LEU A 214 -28.97 -5.15 0.59
N MET A 215 -28.66 -6.44 0.66
CA MET A 215 -29.63 -7.48 1.00
C MET A 215 -30.21 -7.29 2.40
N ASP A 216 -29.33 -6.95 3.37
CA ASP A 216 -29.75 -6.69 4.75
C ASP A 216 -30.68 -5.48 4.82
N GLU A 217 -30.36 -4.40 4.08
CA GLU A 217 -31.20 -3.21 4.03
C GLU A 217 -32.56 -3.49 3.37
N LEU A 218 -32.60 -4.25 2.28
CA LEU A 218 -33.84 -4.58 1.56
C LEU A 218 -34.82 -5.40 2.40
N ASN A 219 -34.37 -6.09 3.43
CA ASN A 219 -35.20 -6.88 4.35
C ASN A 219 -35.83 -6.07 5.49
N LYS A 220 -35.46 -4.79 5.67
CA LYS A 220 -35.92 -3.95 6.78
C LYS A 220 -37.35 -3.46 6.58
N ASP A 221 -38.06 -3.20 7.69
CA ASP A 221 -39.47 -2.80 7.69
C ASP A 221 -39.75 -1.48 6.99
N TYR A 222 -38.82 -0.52 7.03
CA TYR A 222 -39.00 0.76 6.31
C TYR A 222 -39.05 0.59 4.79
N ILE A 223 -38.34 -0.42 4.25
CA ILE A 223 -38.41 -0.80 2.83
C ILE A 223 -39.78 -1.39 2.52
N ARG A 224 -40.29 -2.30 3.36
CA ARG A 224 -41.63 -2.88 3.20
C ARG A 224 -42.71 -1.79 3.29
N THR A 225 -42.58 -0.87 4.21
CA THR A 225 -43.49 0.28 4.34
C THR A 225 -43.49 1.16 3.08
N ALA A 226 -42.32 1.44 2.50
CA ALA A 226 -42.23 2.21 1.26
C ALA A 226 -42.91 1.51 0.08
N LEU A 227 -42.73 0.21 -0.05
CA LEU A 227 -43.38 -0.62 -1.06
C LEU A 227 -44.91 -0.66 -0.87
N SER A 228 -45.39 -0.81 0.37
CA SER A 228 -46.83 -0.80 0.69
C SER A 228 -47.51 0.55 0.39
N LYS A 229 -46.73 1.66 0.39
CA LYS A 229 -47.19 3.00 -0.04
C LYS A 229 -47.18 3.18 -1.57
N GLY A 230 -46.87 2.14 -2.35
CA GLY A 230 -46.89 2.17 -3.81
C GLY A 230 -45.63 2.82 -4.42
N VAL A 231 -44.54 3.05 -3.67
CA VAL A 231 -43.31 3.58 -4.21
C VAL A 231 -42.69 2.54 -5.16
N PRO A 232 -42.30 2.91 -6.41
CA PRO A 232 -41.70 1.97 -7.35
C PRO A 232 -40.45 1.30 -6.78
N PHE A 233 -40.31 0.00 -6.97
CA PHE A 233 -39.22 -0.82 -6.42
C PHE A 233 -37.83 -0.23 -6.71
N ARG A 234 -37.60 0.26 -7.93
CA ARG A 234 -36.33 0.92 -8.31
C ARG A 234 -36.04 2.14 -7.43
N THR A 235 -37.04 2.96 -7.16
CA THR A 235 -36.89 4.14 -6.29
C THR A 235 -36.60 3.73 -4.85
N VAL A 236 -37.26 2.68 -4.35
CA VAL A 236 -37.02 2.15 -3.02
C VAL A 236 -35.57 1.67 -2.88
N ILE A 237 -35.04 0.96 -3.86
CA ILE A 237 -33.64 0.49 -3.85
C ILE A 237 -32.68 1.69 -3.83
N PHE A 238 -32.73 2.57 -4.83
CA PHE A 238 -31.71 3.59 -5.02
C PHE A 238 -31.82 4.75 -4.02
N ARG A 239 -33.00 5.10 -3.57
CA ARG A 239 -33.23 6.23 -2.68
C ARG A 239 -33.24 5.84 -1.19
N HIS A 240 -33.72 4.64 -0.86
CA HIS A 240 -33.88 4.20 0.53
C HIS A 240 -32.89 3.11 0.92
N GLY A 241 -32.77 2.03 0.13
CA GLY A 241 -31.90 0.90 0.44
C GLY A 241 -30.42 1.21 0.26
N LEU A 242 -30.06 1.72 -0.94
CA LEU A 242 -28.64 1.91 -1.31
C LEU A 242 -27.92 2.95 -0.43
N ARG A 243 -28.63 4.00 -0.02
CA ARG A 243 -28.03 5.03 0.86
C ARG A 243 -27.48 4.43 2.16
N ASN A 244 -28.24 3.57 2.80
CA ASN A 244 -27.82 2.93 4.05
C ASN A 244 -26.86 1.76 3.80
N ALA A 245 -27.05 1.01 2.70
CA ALA A 245 -26.16 -0.07 2.31
C ALA A 245 -24.72 0.40 1.96
N LEU A 246 -24.55 1.66 1.58
CA LEU A 246 -23.24 2.25 1.32
C LEU A 246 -22.48 2.67 2.59
N ILE A 247 -23.11 2.71 3.76
CA ILE A 247 -22.44 3.12 5.01
C ILE A 247 -21.21 2.26 5.31
N PRO A 248 -21.27 0.91 5.32
CA PRO A 248 -20.09 0.07 5.56
C PRO A 248 -19.00 0.25 4.49
N ILE A 249 -19.38 0.61 3.26
CA ILE A 249 -18.46 0.84 2.14
C ILE A 249 -17.77 2.18 2.29
N ALA A 250 -18.51 3.22 2.72
CA ALA A 250 -17.97 4.55 2.99
C ALA A 250 -16.93 4.54 4.12
N THR A 251 -17.10 3.68 5.14
CA THR A 251 -16.08 3.49 6.19
C THR A 251 -14.77 2.92 5.67
N GLY A 252 -14.81 2.16 4.56
CA GLY A 252 -13.64 1.65 3.87
C GLY A 252 -12.79 2.72 3.17
N ILE A 253 -13.29 3.95 3.00
CA ILE A 253 -12.54 5.05 2.35
C ILE A 253 -11.26 5.40 3.13
N GLY A 254 -11.26 5.27 4.44
CA GLY A 254 -10.05 5.46 5.25
C GLY A 254 -8.91 4.51 4.91
N SER A 255 -9.21 3.33 4.35
CA SER A 255 -8.19 2.39 3.87
C SER A 255 -7.42 2.87 2.65
N LEU A 256 -7.91 3.92 1.94
CA LEU A 256 -7.19 4.59 0.86
C LEU A 256 -5.77 4.99 1.28
N PHE A 257 -5.62 5.53 2.48
CA PHE A 257 -4.30 5.94 2.98
C PHE A 257 -3.36 4.77 3.16
N SER A 258 -3.87 3.61 3.54
CA SER A 258 -3.07 2.38 3.61
C SER A 258 -2.62 1.91 2.22
N VAL A 259 -3.49 2.03 1.21
CA VAL A 259 -3.22 1.63 -0.17
C VAL A 259 -2.20 2.55 -0.84
N PHE A 260 -2.24 3.87 -0.55
CA PHE A 260 -1.31 4.83 -1.13
C PHE A 260 0.15 4.56 -0.78
N PHE A 261 0.40 4.00 0.40
CA PHE A 261 1.76 3.85 0.92
C PHE A 261 2.19 2.39 1.11
N ALA A 262 1.23 1.47 1.18
CA ALA A 262 1.59 0.07 1.35
C ALA A 262 2.25 -0.51 0.11
N GLY A 263 1.98 0.03 -1.10
CA GLY A 263 2.40 -0.61 -2.34
C GLY A 263 2.23 -2.13 -2.26
N SER A 264 2.12 -2.84 -3.31
CA SER A 264 2.31 -4.28 -3.18
C SER A 264 3.78 -4.59 -3.45
N ILE A 265 4.55 -4.84 -2.39
CA ILE A 265 5.98 -5.20 -2.48
C ILE A 265 6.21 -6.21 -3.61
N LEU A 266 5.39 -7.25 -3.66
CA LEU A 266 5.56 -8.32 -4.63
C LEU A 266 5.09 -7.93 -6.04
N ILE A 267 4.00 -7.18 -6.18
CA ILE A 267 3.51 -6.70 -7.48
C ILE A 267 4.52 -5.70 -8.07
N GLU A 268 4.97 -4.72 -7.28
CA GLU A 268 5.97 -3.75 -7.71
C GLU A 268 7.30 -4.43 -8.11
N LYS A 269 7.69 -5.50 -7.39
CA LYS A 269 8.87 -6.30 -7.75
C LYS A 269 8.68 -7.06 -9.06
N VAL A 270 7.53 -7.70 -9.27
CA VAL A 270 7.22 -8.48 -10.49
C VAL A 270 7.22 -7.59 -11.73
N PHE A 271 6.63 -6.40 -11.64
CA PHE A 271 6.55 -5.45 -12.75
C PHE A 271 7.69 -4.41 -12.77
N SER A 272 8.67 -4.50 -11.87
CA SER A 272 9.77 -3.54 -11.72
C SER A 272 9.29 -2.08 -11.61
N ILE A 273 8.22 -1.85 -10.88
CA ILE A 273 7.64 -0.52 -10.64
C ILE A 273 8.42 0.14 -9.50
N PRO A 274 9.04 1.33 -9.72
CA PRO A 274 9.88 1.98 -8.72
C PRO A 274 9.05 2.72 -7.64
N GLY A 275 8.15 2.00 -6.97
CA GLY A 275 7.27 2.52 -5.92
C GLY A 275 7.79 2.27 -4.51
N MET A 276 6.92 2.55 -3.53
CA MET A 276 7.20 2.42 -2.09
C MET A 276 7.40 0.97 -1.65
N GLY A 277 6.67 0.03 -2.25
CA GLY A 277 6.81 -1.40 -1.97
C GLY A 277 8.16 -1.94 -2.44
N LEU A 278 8.61 -1.55 -3.63
CA LEU A 278 9.93 -1.94 -4.13
C LEU A 278 11.05 -1.32 -3.28
N LEU A 279 10.91 -0.04 -2.90
CA LEU A 279 11.85 0.62 -1.98
C LEU A 279 11.93 -0.12 -0.63
N SER A 280 10.77 -0.54 -0.10
CA SER A 280 10.71 -1.32 1.15
C SER A 280 11.43 -2.66 1.01
N TYR A 281 11.14 -3.41 -0.07
CA TYR A 281 11.79 -4.68 -0.35
C TYR A 281 13.32 -4.55 -0.47
N GLU A 282 13.78 -3.61 -1.30
CA GLU A 282 15.21 -3.39 -1.50
C GLU A 282 15.91 -2.94 -0.21
N SER A 283 15.27 -2.08 0.58
CA SER A 283 15.82 -1.61 1.85
C SER A 283 15.96 -2.71 2.88
N ILE A 284 14.98 -3.65 2.93
CA ILE A 284 15.04 -4.82 3.82
C ILE A 284 16.17 -5.76 3.40
N VAL A 285 16.23 -6.12 2.11
CA VAL A 285 17.25 -7.04 1.57
C VAL A 285 18.66 -6.47 1.77
N GLN A 286 18.82 -5.17 1.59
CA GLN A 286 20.09 -4.46 1.68
C GLN A 286 20.40 -3.96 3.10
N ARG A 287 19.56 -4.29 4.08
CA ARG A 287 19.71 -3.87 5.49
C ARG A 287 19.81 -2.35 5.68
N ASN A 288 19.14 -1.58 4.81
CA ASN A 288 19.09 -0.13 4.91
C ASN A 288 18.09 0.30 5.99
N TYR A 289 18.45 0.09 7.24
CA TYR A 289 17.57 0.26 8.41
C TYR A 289 16.93 1.66 8.53
N PRO A 290 17.61 2.79 8.28
CA PRO A 290 16.98 4.09 8.36
C PRO A 290 15.76 4.21 7.42
N VAL A 291 15.87 3.70 6.19
CA VAL A 291 14.77 3.71 5.23
C VAL A 291 13.65 2.77 5.66
N VAL A 292 13.98 1.55 6.13
CA VAL A 292 12.97 0.59 6.63
C VAL A 292 12.17 1.19 7.78
N LEU A 293 12.84 1.79 8.75
CA LEU A 293 12.19 2.44 9.89
C LEU A 293 11.34 3.62 9.48
N GLY A 294 11.88 4.48 8.60
CA GLY A 294 11.15 5.60 8.04
C GLY A 294 9.85 5.16 7.37
N LEU A 295 9.92 4.13 6.54
CA LEU A 295 8.76 3.55 5.87
C LEU A 295 7.72 3.01 6.85
N ILE A 296 8.14 2.24 7.87
CA ILE A 296 7.23 1.67 8.88
C ILE A 296 6.52 2.79 9.66
N ILE A 297 7.25 3.82 10.08
CA ILE A 297 6.67 4.92 10.86
C ILE A 297 5.72 5.75 10.02
N ILE A 298 6.10 6.10 8.80
CA ILE A 298 5.23 6.85 7.87
C ILE A 298 3.98 6.03 7.57
N GLN A 299 4.12 4.73 7.31
CA GLN A 299 2.96 3.85 7.09
C GLN A 299 2.05 3.77 8.31
N ALA A 300 2.62 3.69 9.51
CA ALA A 300 1.84 3.70 10.76
C ALA A 300 1.07 5.01 10.94
N LEU A 301 1.71 6.16 10.71
CA LEU A 301 1.07 7.48 10.75
C LEU A 301 -0.09 7.58 9.78
N LEU A 302 0.10 7.14 8.56
CA LEU A 302 -0.92 7.18 7.51
C LEU A 302 -2.08 6.23 7.78
N ASN A 303 -1.82 5.04 8.30
CA ASN A 303 -2.86 4.13 8.75
C ASN A 303 -3.71 4.73 9.89
N LEU A 304 -3.06 5.41 10.85
CA LEU A 304 -3.78 6.07 11.93
C LEU A 304 -4.60 7.25 11.42
N PHE A 305 -4.05 8.04 10.49
CA PHE A 305 -4.78 9.13 9.84
C PHE A 305 -5.95 8.61 9.00
N GLY A 306 -5.74 7.52 8.26
CA GLY A 306 -6.81 6.86 7.50
C GLY A 306 -7.96 6.36 8.38
N ARG A 307 -7.65 5.80 9.55
CA ARG A 307 -8.68 5.40 10.53
C ARG A 307 -9.45 6.60 11.05
N LEU A 308 -8.76 7.69 11.41
CA LEU A 308 -9.42 8.92 11.84
C LEU A 308 -10.36 9.46 10.75
N LEU A 309 -9.91 9.45 9.50
CA LEU A 309 -10.74 9.90 8.38
C LEU A 309 -11.94 8.97 8.16
N SER A 310 -11.76 7.67 8.32
CA SER A 310 -12.85 6.68 8.29
C SER A 310 -13.90 6.98 9.35
N ASP A 311 -13.48 7.25 10.59
CA ASP A 311 -14.38 7.58 11.69
C ASP A 311 -15.13 8.90 11.44
N LEU A 312 -14.42 9.93 10.92
CA LEU A 312 -15.05 11.20 10.54
C LEU A 312 -16.04 11.02 9.37
N THR A 313 -15.69 10.20 8.39
CA THR A 313 -16.59 9.89 7.27
C THR A 313 -17.84 9.19 7.75
N LEU A 314 -17.69 8.24 8.69
CA LEU A 314 -18.81 7.56 9.31
C LEU A 314 -19.75 8.53 10.04
N ALA A 315 -19.21 9.48 10.81
CA ALA A 315 -20.00 10.48 11.51
C ALA A 315 -20.79 11.42 10.56
N VAL A 316 -20.21 11.72 9.38
CA VAL A 316 -20.87 12.53 8.35
C VAL A 316 -21.98 11.75 7.63
N VAL A 317 -21.74 10.46 7.36
CA VAL A 317 -22.65 9.61 6.57
C VAL A 317 -23.81 9.07 7.44
N ASP A 318 -23.55 8.75 8.71
CA ASP A 318 -24.56 8.27 9.66
C ASP A 318 -24.76 9.27 10.81
N PRO A 319 -25.77 10.16 10.71
CA PRO A 319 -26.05 11.19 11.75
C PRO A 319 -26.53 10.60 13.10
N ARG A 320 -26.68 9.29 13.22
CA ARG A 320 -27.07 8.62 14.48
C ARG A 320 -25.88 8.39 15.40
N ILE A 321 -24.67 8.53 14.89
CA ILE A 321 -23.44 8.36 15.66
C ILE A 321 -23.10 9.71 16.28
N SER A 322 -23.12 9.79 17.62
CA SER A 322 -22.55 10.89 18.41
C SER A 322 -21.27 10.39 19.09
N PHE A 323 -20.18 11.14 18.96
CA PHE A 323 -18.92 10.90 19.68
C PHE A 323 -18.99 11.49 21.07
#